data_91ae344bdb5a3934e72e46a0b7e1a359
#
_entry.id   91ae344bdb5a3934e72e46a0b7e1a359
#
_cell.length_a   1.000
_cell.length_b   1.000
_cell.length_c   1.000
_cell.angle_alpha   90.00
_cell.angle_beta   90.00
_cell.angle_gamma   90.00
#
_symmetry.space_group_name_H-M   'P 1'
#
loop_
_entity.id
_entity.type
_entity.pdbx_description
1 polymer ?
#
loop_
_entity_poly.entity_id
_entity_poly.type
_entity_poly.pdbx_seq_one_letter_code
_entity_poly.pdbx_strand_id
1 'polypeptide(L)'
;MILDEENNIINYLSSFNSARHATLIDPEKQTPNEASKICQIAIEAGTDLILIGGSTTDQNSVSETVEVIQETMELQHWASTQNGIFEDQKTTVPVILFPNASSTLSTKSDGILFMSLLNSTSSKYLVKEQKKATSYIEKHKIKTISTAYLVFKPGMKVGEVGKADLIDPENIEETKSWIRLAKYFNFKILYLEAGSGSPNPIPKSTIKISKEEFDGL
;
A
#
# COMPACT_ATOMS: atom_id res chain seq x y z
N MET A 1 5.08 1.81 -18.00
CA MET A 1 5.64 1.93 -16.62
C MET A 1 5.75 3.42 -16.28
N ILE A 2 5.01 3.88 -15.26
CA ILE A 2 4.93 5.30 -14.87
C ILE A 2 6.19 5.74 -14.11
N LEU A 3 6.90 4.78 -13.51
CA LEU A 3 8.04 5.03 -12.62
C LEU A 3 9.32 4.46 -13.25
N ASP A 4 10.23 5.34 -13.64
CA ASP A 4 11.61 5.02 -14.03
C ASP A 4 12.56 4.98 -12.80
N GLU A 5 13.87 4.84 -13.03
CA GLU A 5 14.85 4.80 -11.94
C GLU A 5 14.98 6.15 -11.19
N GLU A 6 14.68 7.29 -11.83
CA GLU A 6 14.72 8.62 -11.23
C GLU A 6 13.42 8.97 -10.51
N ASN A 7 12.26 8.49 -11.02
CA ASN A 7 10.94 8.68 -10.42
C ASN A 7 10.49 7.45 -9.65
N ASN A 8 10.91 7.32 -8.42
CA ASN A 8 10.40 6.27 -7.55
C ASN A 8 9.06 6.66 -6.92
N ILE A 9 8.33 5.67 -6.37
CA ILE A 9 7.01 5.88 -5.77
C ILE A 9 7.03 6.92 -4.63
N ILE A 10 8.11 7.02 -3.88
CA ILE A 10 8.25 8.00 -2.80
C ILE A 10 8.29 9.41 -3.37
N ASN A 11 9.10 9.64 -4.42
CA ASN A 11 9.17 10.93 -5.10
C ASN A 11 7.81 11.30 -5.71
N TYR A 12 7.13 10.33 -6.34
CA TYR A 12 5.79 10.53 -6.87
C TYR A 12 4.81 10.97 -5.78
N LEU A 13 4.73 10.25 -4.67
CA LEU A 13 3.82 10.58 -3.57
C LEU A 13 4.18 11.89 -2.85
N SER A 14 5.48 12.21 -2.73
CA SER A 14 5.98 13.42 -2.08
C SER A 14 5.87 14.68 -2.95
N SER A 15 5.72 14.55 -4.26
CA SER A 15 5.68 15.69 -5.20
C SER A 15 4.44 16.57 -5.06
N PHE A 16 3.49 16.20 -4.24
CA PHE A 16 2.21 16.86 -4.10
C PHE A 16 2.06 17.55 -2.75
N ASN A 17 1.49 18.75 -2.75
CA ASN A 17 1.25 19.55 -1.54
C ASN A 17 -0.08 19.21 -0.84
N SER A 18 -0.81 18.18 -1.27
CA SER A 18 -2.12 17.77 -0.73
C SER A 18 -2.13 16.28 -0.38
N ALA A 19 -3.11 15.87 0.43
CA ALA A 19 -3.34 14.47 0.72
C ALA A 19 -3.56 13.65 -0.57
N ARG A 20 -3.04 12.44 -0.60
CA ARG A 20 -3.20 11.49 -1.71
C ARG A 20 -4.25 10.46 -1.38
N HIS A 21 -4.94 10.01 -2.41
CA HIS A 21 -5.93 8.96 -2.30
C HIS A 21 -5.39 7.66 -2.87
N ALA A 22 -5.48 6.57 -2.10
CA ALA A 22 -5.17 5.22 -2.55
C ALA A 22 -6.44 4.36 -2.57
N THR A 23 -6.69 3.68 -3.68
CA THR A 23 -7.76 2.68 -3.75
C THR A 23 -7.18 1.30 -3.51
N LEU A 24 -7.68 0.59 -2.50
CA LEU A 24 -7.32 -0.81 -2.23
C LEU A 24 -8.29 -1.75 -2.96
N ILE A 25 -7.74 -2.63 -3.77
CA ILE A 25 -8.45 -3.72 -4.45
C ILE A 25 -8.03 -5.04 -3.81
N ASP A 26 -9.02 -5.81 -3.37
CA ASP A 26 -8.83 -7.12 -2.75
C ASP A 26 -9.19 -8.23 -3.75
N PRO A 27 -8.21 -8.97 -4.30
CA PRO A 27 -8.44 -10.00 -5.31
C PRO A 27 -9.34 -11.17 -4.88
N GLU A 28 -9.62 -11.30 -3.57
CA GLU A 28 -10.61 -12.29 -3.09
C GLU A 28 -12.06 -11.81 -3.19
N LYS A 29 -12.25 -10.49 -3.28
CA LYS A 29 -13.59 -9.89 -3.33
C LYS A 29 -14.03 -9.52 -4.73
N GLN A 30 -13.09 -9.38 -5.66
CA GLN A 30 -13.35 -8.99 -7.05
C GLN A 30 -12.65 -9.94 -8.01
N THR A 31 -13.34 -10.31 -9.09
CA THR A 31 -12.67 -10.93 -10.24
C THR A 31 -11.71 -9.93 -10.90
N PRO A 32 -10.68 -10.37 -11.66
CA PRO A 32 -9.77 -9.47 -12.34
C PRO A 32 -10.49 -8.42 -13.22
N ASN A 33 -11.56 -8.80 -13.92
CA ASN A 33 -12.36 -7.90 -14.74
C ASN A 33 -13.14 -6.86 -13.92
N GLU A 34 -13.66 -7.24 -12.76
CA GLU A 34 -14.30 -6.29 -11.83
C GLU A 34 -13.28 -5.35 -11.22
N ALA A 35 -12.12 -5.87 -10.82
CA ALA A 35 -11.00 -5.09 -10.32
C ALA A 35 -10.54 -4.02 -11.32
N SER A 36 -10.43 -4.39 -12.61
CA SER A 36 -10.11 -3.46 -13.70
C SER A 36 -11.13 -2.33 -13.83
N LYS A 37 -12.43 -2.63 -13.80
CA LYS A 37 -13.50 -1.62 -13.84
C LYS A 37 -13.46 -0.69 -12.63
N ILE A 38 -13.24 -1.24 -11.44
CA ILE A 38 -13.09 -0.45 -10.20
C ILE A 38 -11.88 0.48 -10.33
N CYS A 39 -10.76 -0.02 -10.86
CA CYS A 39 -9.56 0.76 -11.10
C CYS A 39 -9.84 1.95 -12.04
N GLN A 40 -10.53 1.73 -13.16
CA GLN A 40 -10.91 2.80 -14.09
C GLN A 40 -11.73 3.89 -13.41
N ILE A 41 -12.81 3.49 -12.72
CA ILE A 41 -13.67 4.43 -11.99
C ILE A 41 -12.88 5.18 -10.91
N ALA A 42 -11.98 4.50 -10.20
CA ALA A 42 -11.14 5.13 -9.19
C ALA A 42 -10.19 6.18 -9.78
N ILE A 43 -9.57 5.90 -10.93
CA ILE A 43 -8.70 6.85 -11.64
C ILE A 43 -9.50 8.07 -12.10
N GLU A 44 -10.66 7.86 -12.72
CA GLU A 44 -11.57 8.93 -13.14
C GLU A 44 -12.02 9.79 -11.95
N ALA A 45 -12.23 9.17 -10.78
CA ALA A 45 -12.56 9.87 -9.54
C ALA A 45 -11.37 10.56 -8.86
N GLY A 46 -10.14 10.42 -9.40
CA GLY A 46 -8.95 11.12 -8.93
C GLY A 46 -8.08 10.34 -7.94
N THR A 47 -8.16 8.99 -7.90
CA THR A 47 -7.21 8.20 -7.09
C THR A 47 -5.77 8.43 -7.57
N ASP A 48 -4.83 8.38 -6.65
CA ASP A 48 -3.41 8.64 -6.94
C ASP A 48 -2.60 7.35 -7.09
N LEU A 49 -3.04 6.25 -6.48
CA LEU A 49 -2.42 4.94 -6.63
C LEU A 49 -3.44 3.83 -6.37
N ILE A 50 -3.16 2.65 -6.90
CA ILE A 50 -3.89 1.42 -6.61
C ILE A 50 -3.03 0.55 -5.69
N LEU A 51 -3.61 0.09 -4.59
CA LEU A 51 -3.05 -0.93 -3.73
C LEU A 51 -3.73 -2.28 -4.05
N ILE A 52 -2.96 -3.34 -4.23
CA ILE A 52 -3.49 -4.68 -4.51
C ILE A 52 -3.11 -5.61 -3.36
N GLY A 53 -4.10 -6.16 -2.69
CA GLY A 53 -3.87 -7.12 -1.61
C GLY A 53 -5.08 -7.34 -0.73
N GLY A 54 -5.04 -8.42 0.02
CA GLY A 54 -6.04 -8.82 1.00
C GLY A 54 -5.42 -9.70 2.08
N SER A 55 -6.14 -9.98 3.16
CA SER A 55 -5.61 -10.70 4.31
C SER A 55 -5.38 -12.21 4.08
N THR A 56 -5.97 -12.77 3.02
CA THR A 56 -6.00 -14.23 2.75
C THR A 56 -5.71 -14.58 1.29
N THR A 57 -5.43 -13.60 0.45
CA THR A 57 -5.24 -13.70 -1.00
C THR A 57 -4.11 -14.66 -1.40
N ASP A 58 -4.28 -15.41 -2.48
CA ASP A 58 -3.25 -16.25 -3.10
C ASP A 58 -2.46 -15.50 -4.18
N GLN A 59 -1.31 -16.07 -4.58
CA GLN A 59 -0.39 -15.44 -5.54
C GLN A 59 -0.99 -15.33 -6.95
N ASN A 60 -1.74 -16.33 -7.41
CA ASN A 60 -2.28 -16.34 -8.77
C ASN A 60 -3.32 -15.24 -8.92
N SER A 61 -4.25 -15.14 -7.98
CA SER A 61 -5.28 -14.09 -7.95
C SER A 61 -4.68 -12.69 -7.92
N VAL A 62 -3.60 -12.49 -7.15
CA VAL A 62 -2.87 -11.21 -7.13
C VAL A 62 -2.25 -10.91 -8.49
N SER A 63 -1.54 -11.88 -9.10
CA SER A 63 -0.84 -11.67 -10.36
C SER A 63 -1.80 -11.38 -11.51
N GLU A 64 -2.88 -12.14 -11.62
CA GLU A 64 -3.93 -11.94 -12.64
C GLU A 64 -4.60 -10.57 -12.48
N THR A 65 -4.93 -10.18 -11.25
CA THR A 65 -5.55 -8.88 -10.98
C THR A 65 -4.60 -7.72 -11.36
N VAL A 66 -3.33 -7.80 -10.98
CA VAL A 66 -2.33 -6.79 -11.35
C VAL A 66 -2.19 -6.70 -12.87
N GLU A 67 -2.09 -7.84 -13.56
CA GLU A 67 -1.92 -7.89 -15.02
C GLU A 67 -3.10 -7.24 -15.75
N VAL A 68 -4.33 -7.61 -15.43
CA VAL A 68 -5.52 -7.04 -16.07
C VAL A 68 -5.66 -5.53 -15.79
N ILE A 69 -5.31 -5.07 -14.60
CA ILE A 69 -5.31 -3.63 -14.28
C ILE A 69 -4.27 -2.88 -15.10
N GLN A 70 -3.03 -3.39 -15.21
CA GLN A 70 -1.96 -2.77 -16.00
C GLN A 70 -2.33 -2.71 -17.49
N GLU A 71 -2.78 -3.82 -18.07
CA GLU A 71 -3.24 -3.87 -19.47
C GLU A 71 -4.36 -2.87 -19.73
N THR A 72 -5.31 -2.77 -18.81
CA THR A 72 -6.43 -1.82 -18.94
C THR A 72 -5.96 -0.38 -18.94
N MET A 73 -5.04 -0.01 -18.04
CA MET A 73 -4.46 1.33 -17.99
C MET A 73 -3.63 1.65 -19.24
N GLU A 74 -2.86 0.68 -19.75
CA GLU A 74 -2.08 0.84 -20.99
C GLU A 74 -3.00 1.09 -22.19
N LEU A 75 -4.09 0.34 -22.32
CA LEU A 75 -5.08 0.52 -23.38
C LEU A 75 -5.77 1.89 -23.31
N GLN A 76 -6.14 2.33 -22.11
CA GLN A 76 -6.75 3.66 -21.90
C GLN A 76 -5.76 4.78 -22.23
N HIS A 77 -4.53 4.65 -21.81
CA HIS A 77 -3.48 5.61 -22.11
C HIS A 77 -3.25 5.69 -23.63
N TRP A 78 -3.13 4.55 -24.31
CA TRP A 78 -3.01 4.50 -25.76
C TRP A 78 -4.21 5.15 -26.46
N ALA A 79 -5.44 4.83 -26.06
CA ALA A 79 -6.64 5.41 -26.65
C ALA A 79 -6.72 6.94 -26.45
N SER A 80 -6.29 7.45 -25.30
CA SER A 80 -6.27 8.89 -25.02
C SER A 80 -5.27 9.63 -25.92
N THR A 81 -4.11 9.04 -26.20
CA THR A 81 -3.08 9.64 -27.08
C THR A 81 -3.52 9.70 -28.53
N GLN A 82 -4.33 8.74 -29.03
CA GLN A 82 -4.81 8.74 -30.42
C GLN A 82 -5.85 9.82 -30.70
N ASN A 83 -6.65 10.17 -29.70
CA ASN A 83 -7.78 11.08 -29.90
C ASN A 83 -7.42 12.57 -29.73
N GLY A 84 -6.21 12.92 -29.32
CA GLY A 84 -5.74 14.30 -29.13
C GLY A 84 -6.57 15.14 -28.13
N ILE A 85 -7.48 14.50 -27.39
CA ILE A 85 -8.52 15.17 -26.60
C ILE A 85 -8.10 15.36 -25.14
N PHE A 86 -7.03 14.68 -24.67
CA PHE A 86 -6.78 14.54 -23.23
C PHE A 86 -5.31 14.69 -22.82
N GLU A 87 -4.66 15.81 -23.18
CA GLU A 87 -3.32 16.11 -22.64
C GLU A 87 -3.30 16.24 -21.11
N ASP A 88 -4.46 16.55 -20.49
CA ASP A 88 -4.58 16.79 -19.04
C ASP A 88 -5.27 15.65 -18.27
N GLN A 89 -5.73 14.57 -18.91
CA GLN A 89 -6.46 13.52 -18.21
C GLN A 89 -5.52 12.43 -17.71
N LYS A 90 -5.49 12.24 -16.37
CA LYS A 90 -4.76 11.16 -15.72
C LYS A 90 -5.37 9.81 -16.12
N THR A 91 -4.64 9.01 -16.90
CA THR A 91 -5.09 7.70 -17.39
C THR A 91 -4.37 6.53 -16.68
N THR A 92 -3.28 6.83 -16.00
CA THR A 92 -2.44 5.82 -15.35
C THR A 92 -2.03 6.26 -13.95
N VAL A 93 -1.94 5.31 -13.04
CA VAL A 93 -1.46 5.50 -11.66
C VAL A 93 -0.58 4.31 -11.25
N PRO A 94 0.34 4.44 -10.29
CA PRO A 94 1.13 3.32 -9.81
C PRO A 94 0.26 2.21 -9.22
N VAL A 95 0.61 0.95 -9.50
CA VAL A 95 0.01 -0.25 -8.92
C VAL A 95 0.99 -0.88 -7.95
N ILE A 96 0.69 -0.81 -6.66
CA ILE A 96 1.59 -1.21 -5.57
C ILE A 96 0.98 -2.41 -4.84
N LEU A 97 1.78 -3.44 -4.61
CA LEU A 97 1.34 -4.56 -3.80
C LEU A 97 1.26 -4.19 -2.32
N PHE A 98 0.16 -4.61 -1.70
CA PHE A 98 -0.08 -4.59 -0.26
C PHE A 98 -0.14 -6.05 0.23
N PRO A 99 1.03 -6.74 0.38
CA PRO A 99 1.06 -8.18 0.57
C PRO A 99 0.70 -8.59 2.00
N ASN A 100 -0.05 -9.67 2.14
CA ASN A 100 -0.31 -10.32 3.43
C ASN A 100 0.82 -11.28 3.84
N ALA A 101 1.58 -11.80 2.85
CA ALA A 101 2.66 -12.77 3.06
C ALA A 101 3.69 -12.72 1.92
N SER A 102 4.80 -13.41 2.12
CA SER A 102 5.87 -13.58 1.13
C SER A 102 5.47 -14.36 -0.13
N SER A 103 4.32 -15.02 -0.12
CA SER A 103 3.79 -15.80 -1.25
C SER A 103 2.88 -15.00 -2.19
N THR A 104 2.55 -13.74 -1.87
CA THR A 104 1.61 -12.92 -2.65
C THR A 104 2.31 -11.80 -3.41
N LEU A 105 3.35 -12.16 -4.17
CA LEU A 105 4.16 -11.23 -4.94
C LEU A 105 3.85 -11.35 -6.44
N SER A 106 3.87 -10.23 -7.14
CA SER A 106 3.75 -10.15 -8.60
C SER A 106 4.89 -9.32 -9.18
N THR A 107 5.43 -9.76 -10.31
CA THR A 107 6.46 -9.04 -11.06
C THR A 107 5.89 -7.96 -11.97
N LYS A 108 4.57 -7.87 -12.08
CA LYS A 108 3.85 -6.90 -12.92
C LYS A 108 3.49 -5.61 -12.19
N SER A 109 3.67 -5.57 -10.86
CA SER A 109 3.43 -4.35 -10.07
C SER A 109 4.58 -3.34 -10.21
N ASP A 110 4.28 -2.07 -9.98
CA ASP A 110 5.28 -0.99 -9.98
C ASP A 110 6.15 -1.01 -8.70
N GLY A 111 5.70 -1.72 -7.67
CA GLY A 111 6.43 -1.88 -6.42
C GLY A 111 5.64 -2.63 -5.36
N ILE A 112 6.24 -2.77 -4.18
CA ILE A 112 5.66 -3.48 -3.04
C ILE A 112 5.85 -2.66 -1.77
N LEU A 113 4.81 -2.55 -0.94
CA LEU A 113 4.97 -2.13 0.45
C LEU A 113 5.71 -3.24 1.20
N PHE A 114 6.99 -3.04 1.44
CA PHE A 114 7.82 -3.97 2.20
C PHE A 114 7.60 -3.72 3.69
N MET A 115 6.45 -4.23 4.16
CA MET A 115 5.90 -3.89 5.48
C MET A 115 6.52 -4.67 6.61
N SER A 116 6.73 -4.01 7.74
CA SER A 116 6.98 -4.62 9.04
C SER A 116 5.86 -4.21 10.00
N LEU A 117 5.10 -5.17 10.52
CA LEU A 117 4.08 -4.92 11.55
C LEU A 117 4.81 -4.76 12.90
N LEU A 118 5.19 -3.50 13.20
CA LEU A 118 6.10 -3.18 14.31
C LEU A 118 5.53 -3.58 15.66
N ASN A 119 4.23 -3.40 15.89
CA ASN A 119 3.57 -3.79 17.15
C ASN A 119 3.02 -5.22 17.11
N SER A 120 3.54 -6.11 16.23
CA SER A 120 3.23 -7.54 16.31
C SER A 120 4.00 -8.22 17.42
N THR A 121 3.32 -9.09 18.17
CA THR A 121 3.94 -10.01 19.13
C THR A 121 4.58 -11.23 18.47
N SER A 122 4.42 -11.34 17.13
CA SER A 122 4.95 -12.47 16.35
C SER A 122 6.06 -12.02 15.40
N SER A 123 7.24 -12.61 15.55
CA SER A 123 8.36 -12.40 14.60
C SER A 123 8.01 -12.76 13.15
N LYS A 124 6.93 -13.52 12.91
CA LYS A 124 6.45 -13.83 11.57
C LYS A 124 6.14 -12.54 10.80
N TYR A 125 5.33 -11.66 11.38
CA TYR A 125 4.85 -10.43 10.74
C TYR A 125 5.80 -9.25 10.92
N LEU A 126 6.68 -9.35 11.92
CA LEU A 126 7.71 -8.34 12.14
C LEU A 126 8.83 -8.41 11.10
N VAL A 127 9.34 -9.63 10.80
CA VAL A 127 10.55 -9.77 9.95
C VAL A 127 10.64 -11.08 9.14
N LYS A 128 9.96 -12.17 9.55
CA LYS A 128 10.18 -13.48 8.90
C LYS A 128 9.53 -13.60 7.53
N GLU A 129 8.38 -12.98 7.30
CA GLU A 129 7.75 -12.97 5.97
C GLU A 129 8.57 -12.12 5.01
N GLN A 130 9.09 -10.98 5.45
CA GLN A 130 10.00 -10.15 4.68
C GLN A 130 11.26 -10.91 4.27
N LYS A 131 11.89 -11.61 5.24
CA LYS A 131 13.06 -12.48 4.97
C LYS A 131 12.76 -13.53 3.89
N LYS A 132 11.60 -14.18 3.93
CA LYS A 132 11.23 -15.18 2.92
C LYS A 132 11.08 -14.60 1.52
N ALA A 133 10.61 -13.35 1.42
CA ALA A 133 10.39 -12.66 0.17
C ALA A 133 11.69 -12.22 -0.54
N THR A 134 12.81 -12.06 0.18
CA THR A 134 14.01 -11.39 -0.34
C THR A 134 14.58 -12.03 -1.60
N SER A 135 14.69 -13.36 -1.67
CA SER A 135 15.24 -14.05 -2.84
C SER A 135 14.39 -13.85 -4.10
N TYR A 136 13.07 -13.81 -3.95
CA TYR A 136 12.15 -13.54 -5.05
C TYR A 136 12.24 -12.07 -5.50
N ILE A 137 12.25 -11.15 -4.57
CA ILE A 137 12.37 -9.71 -4.80
C ILE A 137 13.68 -9.41 -5.55
N GLU A 138 14.81 -9.95 -5.07
CA GLU A 138 16.13 -9.76 -5.68
C GLU A 138 16.20 -10.32 -7.09
N LYS A 139 15.75 -11.58 -7.27
CA LYS A 139 15.73 -12.27 -8.56
C LYS A 139 14.93 -11.49 -9.62
N HIS A 140 13.81 -10.93 -9.24
CA HIS A 140 12.89 -10.23 -10.14
C HIS A 140 13.02 -8.71 -10.12
N LYS A 141 13.97 -8.17 -9.34
CA LYS A 141 14.24 -6.72 -9.20
C LYS A 141 12.99 -5.91 -8.85
N ILE A 142 12.15 -6.46 -7.95
CA ILE A 142 10.93 -5.80 -7.52
C ILE A 142 11.29 -4.57 -6.66
N LYS A 143 10.75 -3.41 -6.97
CA LYS A 143 10.94 -2.19 -6.19
C LYS A 143 10.27 -2.32 -4.83
N THR A 144 11.02 -2.14 -3.74
CA THR A 144 10.52 -2.22 -2.38
C THR A 144 10.40 -0.85 -1.75
N ILE A 145 9.32 -0.65 -0.98
CA ILE A 145 9.07 0.58 -0.22
C ILE A 145 9.02 0.19 1.25
N SER A 146 10.06 0.53 2.02
CA SER A 146 10.12 0.19 3.44
C SER A 146 8.99 0.86 4.20
N THR A 147 8.10 0.05 4.81
CA THR A 147 6.86 0.51 5.40
C THR A 147 6.74 0.01 6.84
N ALA A 148 6.68 0.94 7.78
CA ALA A 148 6.29 0.66 9.16
C ALA A 148 4.76 0.52 9.21
N TYR A 149 4.28 -0.59 9.75
CA TYR A 149 2.86 -0.86 9.87
C TYR A 149 2.47 -0.91 11.35
N LEU A 150 1.54 -0.07 11.76
CA LEU A 150 1.06 0.04 13.13
C LEU A 150 -0.44 -0.21 13.18
N VAL A 151 -0.88 -1.14 14.02
CA VAL A 151 -2.30 -1.45 14.20
C VAL A 151 -2.81 -0.91 15.53
N PHE A 152 -3.83 -0.07 15.43
CA PHE A 152 -4.52 0.57 16.55
C PHE A 152 -5.80 -0.17 16.88
N LYS A 153 -6.32 0.03 18.09
CA LYS A 153 -7.66 -0.43 18.48
C LYS A 153 -8.72 0.14 17.52
N PRO A 154 -9.74 -0.67 17.15
CA PRO A 154 -10.04 -2.02 17.60
C PRO A 154 -9.24 -3.12 16.88
N GLY A 155 -8.49 -2.84 15.82
CA GLY A 155 -7.61 -3.75 15.09
C GLY A 155 -8.32 -4.73 14.17
N MET A 156 -9.55 -5.08 14.43
CA MET A 156 -10.38 -6.00 13.61
C MET A 156 -9.60 -7.26 13.20
N LYS A 157 -9.88 -7.83 12.03
CA LYS A 157 -9.21 -9.04 11.52
C LYS A 157 -7.69 -8.88 11.36
N VAL A 158 -7.21 -7.71 10.99
CA VAL A 158 -5.76 -7.50 10.83
C VAL A 158 -5.02 -7.55 12.17
N GLY A 159 -5.63 -7.05 13.23
CA GLY A 159 -5.08 -7.15 14.60
C GLY A 159 -4.95 -8.59 15.06
N GLU A 160 -5.98 -9.41 14.80
CA GLU A 160 -6.00 -10.85 15.14
C GLU A 160 -4.96 -11.64 14.34
N VAL A 161 -5.02 -11.55 13.00
CA VAL A 161 -4.12 -12.27 12.08
C VAL A 161 -2.68 -11.83 12.31
N GLY A 162 -2.45 -10.52 12.41
CA GLY A 162 -1.12 -9.93 12.63
C GLY A 162 -0.57 -10.16 14.04
N LYS A 163 -1.40 -10.67 14.99
CA LYS A 163 -1.06 -10.77 16.40
C LYS A 163 -0.53 -9.45 16.96
N ALA A 164 -1.24 -8.37 16.64
CA ALA A 164 -0.83 -7.05 17.05
C ALA A 164 -1.12 -6.81 18.54
N ASP A 165 -0.14 -6.24 19.24
CA ASP A 165 -0.37 -5.56 20.50
C ASP A 165 -0.98 -4.19 20.17
N LEU A 166 -2.32 -4.11 20.29
CA LEU A 166 -3.09 -3.00 19.73
C LEU A 166 -2.82 -1.69 20.46
N ILE A 167 -2.36 -0.69 19.75
CA ILE A 167 -2.10 0.65 20.28
C ILE A 167 -3.45 1.33 20.58
N ASP A 168 -3.56 1.93 21.76
CA ASP A 168 -4.67 2.81 22.07
C ASP A 168 -4.43 4.18 21.45
N PRO A 169 -5.28 4.64 20.51
CA PRO A 169 -5.04 5.91 19.83
C PRO A 169 -5.12 7.13 20.76
N GLU A 170 -5.70 7.00 21.95
CA GLU A 170 -5.70 8.04 22.99
C GLU A 170 -4.41 8.04 23.82
N ASN A 171 -3.61 6.98 23.76
CA ASN A 171 -2.30 6.92 24.42
C ASN A 171 -1.22 7.59 23.54
N ILE A 172 -1.13 8.90 23.67
CA ILE A 172 -0.26 9.75 22.84
C ILE A 172 1.23 9.39 22.98
N GLU A 173 1.69 9.11 24.20
CA GLU A 173 3.12 8.82 24.44
C GLU A 173 3.52 7.45 23.87
N GLU A 174 2.67 6.45 23.97
CA GLU A 174 2.89 5.16 23.33
C GLU A 174 2.89 5.31 21.79
N THR A 175 1.93 6.03 21.25
CA THR A 175 1.86 6.34 19.82
C THR A 175 3.13 7.00 19.33
N LYS A 176 3.62 8.05 20.00
CA LYS A 176 4.89 8.71 19.67
C LYS A 176 6.08 7.75 19.74
N SER A 177 6.11 6.88 20.72
CA SER A 177 7.20 5.91 20.89
C SER A 177 7.31 4.96 19.69
N TRP A 178 6.17 4.44 19.20
CA TRP A 178 6.14 3.61 18.00
C TRP A 178 6.51 4.38 16.73
N ILE A 179 6.06 5.62 16.58
CA ILE A 179 6.39 6.47 15.44
C ILE A 179 7.90 6.78 15.40
N ARG A 180 8.48 7.13 16.55
CA ARG A 180 9.93 7.38 16.68
C ARG A 180 10.75 6.13 16.39
N LEU A 181 10.28 4.95 16.80
CA LEU A 181 10.92 3.68 16.45
C LEU A 181 10.93 3.50 14.91
N ALA A 182 9.81 3.74 14.23
CA ALA A 182 9.75 3.69 12.78
C ALA A 182 10.71 4.69 12.11
N LYS A 183 10.82 5.90 12.65
CA LYS A 183 11.77 6.92 12.20
C LYS A 183 13.22 6.45 12.38
N TYR A 184 13.59 5.94 13.55
CA TYR A 184 14.96 5.49 13.83
C TYR A 184 15.35 4.25 13.01
N PHE A 185 14.40 3.42 12.61
CA PHE A 185 14.62 2.33 11.66
C PHE A 185 14.65 2.80 10.19
N ASN A 186 14.50 4.13 9.95
CA ASN A 186 14.54 4.73 8.62
C ASN A 186 13.49 4.18 7.65
N PHE A 187 12.30 3.82 8.15
CA PHE A 187 11.18 3.51 7.27
C PHE A 187 10.80 4.74 6.42
N LYS A 188 10.29 4.50 5.22
CA LYS A 188 9.90 5.56 4.28
C LYS A 188 8.41 5.89 4.36
N ILE A 189 7.59 4.90 4.71
CA ILE A 189 6.16 5.04 4.92
C ILE A 189 5.80 4.59 6.32
N LEU A 190 4.91 5.34 6.96
CA LEU A 190 4.24 4.99 8.19
C LEU A 190 2.76 4.71 7.89
N TYR A 191 2.36 3.45 7.94
CA TYR A 191 0.99 3.02 7.69
C TYR A 191 0.25 2.81 9.01
N LEU A 192 -0.81 3.57 9.23
CA LEU A 192 -1.66 3.50 10.43
C LEU A 192 -2.95 2.77 10.10
N GLU A 193 -3.29 1.74 10.84
CA GLU A 193 -4.43 0.87 10.59
C GLU A 193 -5.29 0.67 11.82
N ALA A 194 -6.61 0.82 11.70
CA ALA A 194 -7.57 0.46 12.75
C ALA A 194 -8.35 -0.83 12.43
N GLY A 195 -8.14 -1.38 11.24
CA GLY A 195 -8.82 -2.57 10.72
C GLY A 195 -9.96 -2.25 9.74
N SER A 196 -10.05 -3.06 8.67
CA SER A 196 -11.14 -2.93 7.70
C SER A 196 -12.49 -3.13 8.39
N GLY A 197 -13.42 -2.19 8.16
CA GLY A 197 -14.73 -2.16 8.82
C GLY A 197 -14.70 -1.63 10.25
N SER A 198 -13.60 -1.02 10.69
CA SER A 198 -13.55 -0.33 11.98
C SER A 198 -14.67 0.70 12.11
N PRO A 199 -15.39 0.74 13.25
CA PRO A 199 -16.47 1.71 13.46
C PRO A 199 -15.97 3.16 13.53
N ASN A 200 -14.69 3.35 13.86
CA ASN A 200 -14.07 4.66 13.96
C ASN A 200 -12.78 4.70 13.13
N PRO A 201 -12.52 5.79 12.40
CA PRO A 201 -11.25 6.00 11.73
C PRO A 201 -10.14 6.29 12.75
N ILE A 202 -8.89 6.25 12.31
CA ILE A 202 -7.75 6.77 13.10
C ILE A 202 -8.03 8.25 13.46
N PRO A 203 -7.92 8.64 14.73
CA PRO A 203 -8.19 10.01 15.17
C PRO A 203 -7.29 11.04 14.46
N LYS A 204 -7.83 12.22 14.21
CA LYS A 204 -7.05 13.32 13.60
C LYS A 204 -5.85 13.73 14.43
N SER A 205 -5.93 13.64 15.76
CA SER A 205 -4.83 13.86 16.70
C SER A 205 -3.67 12.91 16.43
N THR A 206 -3.94 11.61 16.27
CA THR A 206 -2.95 10.58 15.95
C THR A 206 -2.27 10.86 14.60
N ILE A 207 -3.06 11.21 13.57
CA ILE A 207 -2.52 11.57 12.24
C ILE A 207 -1.63 12.81 12.33
N LYS A 208 -2.04 13.84 13.08
CA LYS A 208 -1.26 15.05 13.28
C LYS A 208 0.07 14.75 13.97
N ILE A 209 0.06 14.00 15.05
CA ILE A 209 1.27 13.59 15.78
C ILE A 209 2.19 12.76 14.87
N SER A 210 1.64 11.84 14.08
CA SER A 210 2.43 11.05 13.14
C SER A 210 3.15 11.93 12.13
N LYS A 211 2.48 12.93 11.59
CA LYS A 211 3.09 13.89 10.66
C LYS A 211 4.14 14.79 11.30
N GLU A 212 4.03 15.09 12.60
CA GLU A 212 5.00 15.91 13.34
C GLU A 212 6.26 15.11 13.75
N GLU A 213 6.11 13.82 14.05
CA GLU A 213 7.19 12.98 14.59
C GLU A 213 7.91 12.13 13.53
N PHE A 214 7.29 11.89 12.37
CA PHE A 214 7.82 11.04 11.29
C PHE A 214 8.26 11.88 10.09
N ASP A 215 9.46 11.62 9.59
CA ASP A 215 10.06 12.39 8.49
C ASP A 215 9.71 11.84 7.08
N GLY A 216 8.94 10.74 6.99
CA GLY A 216 8.52 10.12 5.74
C GLY A 216 7.07 10.43 5.36
N LEU A 217 6.44 9.50 4.61
CA LEU A 217 5.05 9.54 4.17
C LEU A 217 4.14 8.77 5.13
#